data_86c4e403dcb922bd6f3a7bce3c05ba9d
#
_entry.id   86c4e403dcb922bd6f3a7bce3c05ba9d
#
_cell.length_a   1.000
_cell.length_b   1.000
_cell.length_c   1.000
_cell.angle_alpha   90.00
_cell.angle_beta   90.00
_cell.angle_gamma   90.00
#
_symmetry.space_group_name_H-M   'P 1'
#
loop_
_entity.id
_entity.type
_entity.pdbx_description
1 polymer ?
#
loop_
_entity_poly.entity_id
_entity_poly.type
_entity_poly.pdbx_seq_one_letter_code
_entity_poly.pdbx_strand_id
1 'polypeptide(L)'
;MTVLITAKLKQHPSENTVLTSTSCSGWENYKSTVERAQCTLQDPERVSGALINVAKHLGNLKFRVWEKMKEIVQHTPVVLDPNTASSRLILSEELVSVRLSDEKQQLPDNLERFDDWYSVLCSEGFNSGTQCWDVEVGENTWWHVGVMEESLQRKGYYFSEIESWYVEYEDGEYRVQSPPQPSTLLTVKQKLQKIRVQLDWDRGFLSFFDPDNNTHLHTLTHIFTEIVFPYLNIGCGFSPLRILPVNTSVTVQHNYVRTQK
;
A
#
# COMPACT_ATOMS: atom_id res chain seq x y z
N MET A 1 -10.40 34.22 -6.27
CA MET A 1 -11.32 33.12 -6.05
C MET A 1 -10.90 32.46 -4.73
N THR A 2 -11.56 32.86 -3.64
CA THR A 2 -11.21 32.54 -2.27
C THR A 2 -12.01 31.28 -1.89
N VAL A 3 -11.33 30.17 -1.62
CA VAL A 3 -11.98 28.96 -1.12
C VAL A 3 -12.05 29.06 0.39
N LEU A 4 -13.24 29.30 0.92
CA LEU A 4 -13.55 29.22 2.34
C LEU A 4 -13.89 27.77 2.67
N ILE A 5 -13.01 27.08 3.42
CA ILE A 5 -13.32 25.81 4.03
C ILE A 5 -13.96 26.07 5.37
N THR A 6 -15.29 25.88 5.44
CA THR A 6 -16.05 26.01 6.70
C THR A 6 -16.15 24.61 7.32
N ALA A 7 -15.37 24.35 8.36
CA ALA A 7 -15.53 23.14 9.18
C ALA A 7 -16.67 23.39 10.18
N LYS A 8 -17.79 22.65 10.06
CA LYS A 8 -18.87 22.63 11.05
C LYS A 8 -18.49 21.66 12.17
N LEU A 9 -18.12 22.20 13.32
CA LEU A 9 -18.04 21.44 14.56
C LEU A 9 -19.47 21.17 15.07
N LYS A 10 -19.88 19.89 15.13
CA LYS A 10 -21.07 19.47 15.87
C LYS A 10 -20.74 19.44 17.36
N GLN A 11 -21.40 20.28 18.13
CA GLN A 11 -21.41 20.18 19.58
C GLN A 11 -22.31 19.00 20.00
N HIS A 12 -21.79 18.08 20.82
CA HIS A 12 -22.55 17.10 21.58
C HIS A 12 -22.46 17.46 23.08
N PRO A 13 -23.55 17.29 23.83
CA PRO A 13 -23.62 17.70 25.25
C PRO A 13 -22.97 16.67 26.17
N SER A 14 -22.37 17.24 27.20
CA SER A 14 -21.90 16.75 28.50
C SER A 14 -22.19 15.30 28.92
N GLU A 15 -21.12 14.54 29.15
CA GLU A 15 -21.03 13.56 30.21
C GLU A 15 -19.73 13.77 30.99
N ASN A 16 -19.88 13.95 32.33
CA ASN A 16 -18.79 14.07 33.28
C ASN A 16 -18.08 12.70 33.41
N THR A 17 -16.90 12.56 32.84
CA THR A 17 -15.99 11.48 33.19
C THR A 17 -14.72 12.07 33.75
N VAL A 18 -14.47 11.78 35.02
CA VAL A 18 -13.22 12.10 35.71
C VAL A 18 -12.10 11.32 35.06
N LEU A 19 -11.27 12.00 34.26
CA LEU A 19 -10.05 11.44 33.71
C LEU A 19 -8.89 11.73 34.68
N THR A 20 -8.40 10.66 35.27
CA THR A 20 -7.13 10.62 36.02
C THR A 20 -5.97 10.91 35.06
N SER A 21 -5.07 11.75 35.56
CA SER A 21 -3.85 12.25 34.94
C SER A 21 -2.97 11.18 34.31
N THR A 22 -2.91 11.13 32.97
CA THR A 22 -1.72 10.67 32.25
C THR A 22 -1.79 11.14 30.76
N SER A 23 -0.98 12.07 30.43
CA SER A 23 -0.42 12.60 29.16
C SER A 23 -0.70 14.08 28.91
N CYS A 24 0.17 14.94 29.45
CA CYS A 24 0.19 16.38 29.20
C CYS A 24 0.74 16.78 27.79
N SER A 25 1.25 15.85 27.00
CA SER A 25 1.90 16.19 25.72
C SER A 25 0.93 16.60 24.60
N GLY A 26 -0.27 16.07 24.59
CA GLY A 26 -1.28 16.39 23.56
C GLY A 26 -1.87 17.80 23.73
N TRP A 27 -2.06 18.26 24.95
CA TRP A 27 -2.61 19.58 25.26
C TRP A 27 -1.63 20.73 24.96
N GLU A 28 -0.33 20.54 25.19
CA GLU A 28 0.68 21.53 24.85
C GLU A 28 0.81 21.74 23.34
N ASN A 29 0.73 20.67 22.56
CA ASN A 29 0.71 20.75 21.10
C ASN A 29 -0.55 21.45 20.56
N TYR A 30 -1.72 21.17 21.14
CA TYR A 30 -2.97 21.86 20.77
C TYR A 30 -2.90 23.36 21.10
N LYS A 31 -2.44 23.71 22.30
CA LYS A 31 -2.30 25.10 22.74
C LYS A 31 -1.34 25.88 21.85
N SER A 32 -0.18 25.32 21.53
CA SER A 32 0.79 25.95 20.62
C SER A 32 0.27 26.09 19.18
N THR A 33 -0.61 25.21 18.75
CA THR A 33 -1.26 25.29 17.41
C THR A 33 -2.33 26.38 17.39
N VAL A 34 -3.13 26.51 18.46
CA VAL A 34 -4.13 27.57 18.60
C VAL A 34 -3.46 28.96 18.73
N GLU A 35 -2.38 29.06 19.51
CA GLU A 35 -1.60 30.30 19.63
C GLU A 35 -0.99 30.73 18.31
N ARG A 36 -0.49 29.78 17.49
CA ARG A 36 -0.03 30.06 16.12
C ARG A 36 -1.17 30.50 15.18
N ALA A 37 -2.35 29.93 15.31
CA ALA A 37 -3.51 30.32 14.54
C ALA A 37 -4.06 31.71 14.93
N GLN A 38 -3.80 32.15 16.16
CA GLN A 38 -4.17 33.47 16.67
C GLN A 38 -3.10 34.55 16.48
N CYS A 39 -1.92 34.17 15.95
CA CYS A 39 -0.87 35.13 15.61
C CYS A 39 -1.36 36.05 14.50
N THR A 40 -1.70 37.27 14.84
CA THR A 40 -1.91 38.35 13.86
C THR A 40 -0.56 38.70 13.27
N LEU A 41 -0.31 38.26 12.03
CA LEU A 41 0.82 38.73 11.26
C LEU A 41 0.67 40.26 11.05
N GLN A 42 1.68 41.01 11.47
CA GLN A 42 1.75 42.43 11.12
C GLN A 42 1.82 42.50 9.62
N ASP A 43 1.02 43.42 9.02
CA ASP A 43 1.10 43.69 7.59
C ASP A 43 2.55 44.07 7.23
N PRO A 44 3.14 43.45 6.21
CA PRO A 44 4.50 43.77 5.83
C PRO A 44 4.55 45.26 5.36
N GLU A 45 5.61 45.95 5.78
CA GLU A 45 5.86 47.33 5.32
C GLU A 45 5.88 47.36 3.79
N ARG A 46 5.11 48.29 3.22
CA ARG A 46 5.10 48.50 1.77
C ARG A 46 6.43 49.14 1.36
N VAL A 47 7.30 48.35 0.79
CA VAL A 47 8.57 48.83 0.24
C VAL A 47 8.24 49.50 -1.11
N SER A 48 8.39 50.82 -1.15
CA SER A 48 8.20 51.60 -2.40
C SER A 48 9.36 51.31 -3.37
N GLY A 49 9.02 50.97 -4.65
CA GLY A 49 10.01 50.70 -5.69
C GLY A 49 10.64 49.31 -5.71
N ALA A 50 10.19 48.37 -4.87
CA ALA A 50 10.65 47.00 -4.93
C ALA A 50 10.11 46.27 -6.17
N LEU A 51 11.02 45.82 -7.03
CA LEU A 51 10.68 44.98 -8.18
C LEU A 51 10.82 43.49 -7.74
N ILE A 52 9.69 42.82 -7.74
CA ILE A 52 9.68 41.36 -7.53
C ILE A 52 10.03 40.68 -8.84
N ASN A 53 11.08 39.86 -8.82
CA ASN A 53 11.40 38.99 -9.97
C ASN A 53 10.37 37.88 -10.08
N VAL A 54 9.26 38.15 -10.76
CA VAL A 54 8.12 37.24 -10.92
C VAL A 54 8.57 35.91 -11.58
N ALA A 55 9.45 35.98 -12.57
CA ALA A 55 9.95 34.82 -13.27
C ALA A 55 10.72 33.87 -12.32
N LYS A 56 11.53 34.45 -11.41
CA LYS A 56 12.28 33.65 -10.39
C LYS A 56 11.34 32.99 -9.37
N HIS A 57 10.28 33.65 -8.97
CA HIS A 57 9.38 33.19 -7.92
C HIS A 57 8.23 32.32 -8.44
N LEU A 58 7.66 32.62 -9.59
CA LEU A 58 6.50 31.92 -10.16
C LEU A 58 6.86 30.99 -11.34
N GLY A 59 8.03 31.17 -11.95
CA GLY A 59 8.50 30.32 -13.03
C GLY A 59 8.64 28.87 -12.53
N ASN A 60 7.94 27.97 -13.21
CA ASN A 60 7.92 26.54 -12.88
C ASN A 60 7.50 26.22 -11.42
N LEU A 61 6.71 27.10 -10.77
CA LEU A 61 6.31 26.93 -9.37
C LEU A 61 5.66 25.56 -9.12
N LYS A 62 4.75 25.13 -10.03
CA LYS A 62 4.09 23.80 -9.92
C LYS A 62 5.11 22.66 -9.92
N PHE A 63 6.10 22.72 -10.81
CA PHE A 63 7.17 21.72 -10.89
C PHE A 63 8.05 21.71 -9.63
N ARG A 64 8.44 22.89 -9.14
CA ARG A 64 9.27 23.02 -7.93
C ARG A 64 8.56 22.56 -6.66
N VAL A 65 7.25 22.82 -6.55
CA VAL A 65 6.42 22.31 -5.46
C VAL A 65 6.34 20.79 -5.54
N TRP A 66 6.06 20.24 -6.73
CA TRP A 66 6.00 18.81 -6.95
C TRP A 66 7.34 18.12 -6.65
N GLU A 67 8.47 18.69 -7.07
CA GLU A 67 9.80 18.14 -6.74
C GLU A 67 10.07 18.07 -5.24
N LYS A 68 9.65 19.10 -4.49
CA LYS A 68 9.76 19.07 -3.03
C LYS A 68 8.78 18.10 -2.37
N MET A 69 7.61 17.91 -2.94
CA MET A 69 6.61 16.99 -2.41
C MET A 69 6.98 15.52 -2.63
N LYS A 70 7.63 15.17 -3.74
CA LYS A 70 8.00 13.77 -4.02
C LYS A 70 8.96 13.14 -3.00
N GLU A 71 9.74 13.96 -2.27
CA GLU A 71 10.58 13.49 -1.18
C GLU A 71 9.80 13.15 0.09
N ILE A 72 8.58 13.69 0.22
CA ILE A 72 7.72 13.56 1.40
C ILE A 72 6.58 12.57 1.14
N VAL A 73 6.10 12.49 -0.11
CA VAL A 73 4.98 11.64 -0.49
C VAL A 73 5.48 10.21 -0.72
N GLN A 74 5.10 9.31 0.17
CA GLN A 74 5.26 7.88 -0.04
C GLN A 74 4.09 7.39 -0.89
N HIS A 75 4.39 6.69 -1.96
CA HIS A 75 3.39 6.03 -2.81
C HIS A 75 3.45 4.53 -2.57
N THR A 76 2.31 3.95 -2.21
CA THR A 76 2.14 2.50 -2.15
C THR A 76 1.52 2.07 -3.48
N PRO A 77 2.17 1.20 -4.26
CA PRO A 77 1.73 0.87 -5.63
C PRO A 77 0.39 0.15 -5.66
N VAL A 78 0.03 -0.53 -4.58
CA VAL A 78 -1.23 -1.26 -4.42
C VAL A 78 -1.72 -1.10 -2.98
N VAL A 79 -3.05 -1.11 -2.77
CA VAL A 79 -3.69 -1.06 -1.46
C VAL A 79 -4.69 -2.20 -1.31
N LEU A 80 -4.93 -2.65 -0.09
CA LEU A 80 -5.83 -3.78 0.20
C LEU A 80 -7.31 -3.37 0.04
N ASP A 81 -8.14 -4.27 -0.50
CA ASP A 81 -9.57 -4.06 -0.59
C ASP A 81 -10.31 -4.70 0.60
N PRO A 82 -10.92 -3.89 1.48
CA PRO A 82 -11.67 -4.38 2.63
C PRO A 82 -12.89 -5.26 2.27
N ASN A 83 -13.43 -5.11 1.05
CA ASN A 83 -14.57 -5.92 0.62
C ASN A 83 -14.17 -7.37 0.39
N THR A 84 -12.94 -7.61 -0.03
CA THR A 84 -12.41 -8.96 -0.28
C THR A 84 -11.89 -9.66 0.98
N ALA A 85 -11.48 -8.88 1.99
CA ALA A 85 -10.84 -9.40 3.17
C ALA A 85 -11.72 -10.39 3.95
N SER A 86 -11.16 -11.53 4.33
CA SER A 86 -11.82 -12.46 5.25
C SER A 86 -12.21 -11.75 6.55
N SER A 87 -13.34 -12.15 7.13
CA SER A 87 -13.80 -11.60 8.42
C SER A 87 -12.87 -11.91 9.61
N ARG A 88 -11.86 -12.73 9.41
CA ARG A 88 -10.78 -12.99 10.37
C ARG A 88 -9.59 -12.05 10.22
N LEU A 89 -9.62 -11.12 9.27
CA LEU A 89 -8.52 -10.20 9.00
C LEU A 89 -8.85 -8.79 9.49
N ILE A 90 -7.85 -8.10 10.03
CA ILE A 90 -7.90 -6.69 10.39
C ILE A 90 -6.93 -5.96 9.46
N LEU A 91 -7.46 -5.00 8.70
CA LEU A 91 -6.66 -4.12 7.85
C LEU A 91 -6.30 -2.84 8.60
N SER A 92 -5.16 -2.23 8.26
CA SER A 92 -4.82 -0.87 8.74
C SER A 92 -5.73 0.19 8.10
N GLU A 93 -5.80 1.38 8.73
CA GLU A 93 -6.60 2.50 8.20
C GLU A 93 -6.12 2.96 6.81
N GLU A 94 -4.81 2.88 6.55
CA GLU A 94 -4.21 3.19 5.25
C GLU A 94 -4.36 2.06 4.23
N LEU A 95 -4.95 0.92 4.61
CA LEU A 95 -5.16 -0.25 3.76
C LEU A 95 -3.86 -0.84 3.16
N VAL A 96 -2.74 -0.69 3.86
CA VAL A 96 -1.43 -1.19 3.42
C VAL A 96 -0.91 -2.35 4.26
N SER A 97 -1.60 -2.72 5.33
CA SER A 97 -1.21 -3.87 6.14
C SER A 97 -2.42 -4.69 6.61
N VAL A 98 -2.17 -5.98 6.81
CA VAL A 98 -3.17 -6.96 7.25
C VAL A 98 -2.60 -7.83 8.34
N ARG A 99 -3.42 -8.14 9.33
CA ARG A 99 -3.11 -9.11 10.41
C ARG A 99 -4.27 -10.03 10.67
N LEU A 100 -3.98 -11.21 11.19
CA LEU A 100 -4.99 -12.14 11.67
C LEU A 100 -5.64 -11.60 12.95
N SER A 101 -6.94 -11.81 13.08
CA SER A 101 -7.73 -11.53 14.30
C SER A 101 -8.03 -12.84 15.03
N ASP A 102 -7.93 -12.82 16.35
CA ASP A 102 -8.35 -13.94 17.19
C ASP A 102 -9.85 -14.22 17.10
N GLU A 103 -10.63 -13.15 16.84
CA GLU A 103 -12.09 -13.22 16.74
C GLU A 103 -12.56 -12.90 15.30
N LYS A 104 -13.63 -13.58 14.90
CA LYS A 104 -14.31 -13.27 13.64
C LYS A 104 -15.06 -11.95 13.78
N GLN A 105 -14.75 -10.98 12.91
CA GLN A 105 -15.43 -9.70 12.87
C GLN A 105 -16.84 -9.83 12.31
N GLN A 106 -17.77 -9.04 12.83
CA GLN A 106 -19.14 -8.97 12.31
C GLN A 106 -19.18 -8.00 11.11
N LEU A 107 -18.74 -8.49 9.96
CA LEU A 107 -18.78 -7.74 8.71
C LEU A 107 -19.97 -8.18 7.86
N PRO A 108 -20.56 -7.29 7.06
CA PRO A 108 -21.54 -7.68 6.06
C PRO A 108 -20.96 -8.72 5.10
N ASP A 109 -21.74 -9.75 4.78
CA ASP A 109 -21.33 -10.72 3.77
C ASP A 109 -21.53 -10.13 2.37
N ASN A 110 -20.63 -10.48 1.47
CA ASN A 110 -20.69 -10.15 0.05
C ASN A 110 -20.03 -11.27 -0.77
N LEU A 111 -20.19 -11.25 -2.10
CA LEU A 111 -19.65 -12.30 -2.97
C LEU A 111 -18.14 -12.22 -3.16
N GLU A 112 -17.54 -11.06 -2.89
CA GLU A 112 -16.10 -10.81 -3.07
C GLU A 112 -15.28 -11.25 -1.84
N ARG A 113 -15.91 -11.35 -0.67
CA ARG A 113 -15.24 -11.67 0.59
C ARG A 113 -14.86 -13.14 0.67
N PHE A 114 -13.60 -13.41 1.00
CA PHE A 114 -13.15 -14.76 1.37
C PHE A 114 -13.84 -15.19 2.67
N ASP A 115 -14.45 -16.39 2.68
CA ASP A 115 -15.14 -16.92 3.86
C ASP A 115 -14.33 -17.95 4.66
N ASP A 116 -13.59 -18.83 4.02
CA ASP A 116 -12.84 -19.89 4.70
C ASP A 116 -11.33 -19.65 4.74
N TRP A 117 -10.78 -18.84 3.83
CA TRP A 117 -9.36 -18.52 3.77
C TRP A 117 -9.05 -17.16 4.38
N TYR A 118 -7.95 -17.04 5.11
CA TYR A 118 -7.49 -15.79 5.70
C TYR A 118 -6.82 -14.91 4.65
N SER A 119 -7.56 -14.61 3.62
CA SER A 119 -7.08 -13.99 2.39
C SER A 119 -7.68 -12.61 2.18
N VAL A 120 -6.95 -11.80 1.42
CA VAL A 120 -7.36 -10.47 0.94
C VAL A 120 -6.71 -10.18 -0.41
N LEU A 121 -7.43 -9.47 -1.28
CA LEU A 121 -6.90 -8.92 -2.52
C LEU A 121 -6.59 -7.44 -2.37
N CYS A 122 -5.76 -6.92 -3.28
CA CYS A 122 -5.64 -5.47 -3.45
C CYS A 122 -6.79 -4.94 -4.32
N SER A 123 -7.02 -3.63 -4.24
CA SER A 123 -8.08 -2.95 -5.01
C SER A 123 -7.71 -2.78 -6.48
N GLU A 124 -6.42 -2.71 -6.79
CA GLU A 124 -5.91 -2.55 -8.15
C GLU A 124 -5.70 -3.92 -8.80
N GLY A 125 -6.47 -4.18 -9.86
CA GLY A 125 -6.26 -5.32 -10.76
C GLY A 125 -5.46 -4.92 -11.99
N PHE A 126 -4.68 -5.85 -12.53
CA PHE A 126 -3.78 -5.63 -13.66
C PHE A 126 -4.15 -6.55 -14.81
N ASN A 127 -4.23 -5.97 -16.02
CA ASN A 127 -4.49 -6.68 -17.28
C ASN A 127 -3.53 -6.28 -18.40
N SER A 128 -2.47 -5.56 -18.07
CA SER A 128 -1.40 -5.16 -19.02
C SER A 128 -0.19 -4.59 -18.30
N GLY A 129 0.93 -4.51 -18.99
CA GLY A 129 2.14 -3.84 -18.54
C GLY A 129 2.90 -4.58 -17.44
N THR A 130 3.84 -3.88 -16.82
CA THR A 130 4.70 -4.41 -15.77
C THR A 130 4.43 -3.68 -14.46
N GLN A 131 4.17 -4.44 -13.40
CA GLN A 131 3.90 -3.95 -12.05
C GLN A 131 4.88 -4.57 -11.05
N CYS A 132 5.17 -3.84 -9.97
CA CYS A 132 6.09 -4.30 -8.95
C CYS A 132 5.68 -3.76 -7.59
N TRP A 133 5.66 -4.63 -6.57
CA TRP A 133 5.42 -4.25 -5.18
C TRP A 133 6.21 -5.13 -4.23
N ASP A 134 6.51 -4.58 -3.06
CA ASP A 134 7.21 -5.28 -1.98
C ASP A 134 6.25 -5.53 -0.82
N VAL A 135 6.31 -6.73 -0.25
CA VAL A 135 5.54 -7.14 0.93
C VAL A 135 6.49 -7.51 2.06
N GLU A 136 6.39 -6.84 3.19
CA GLU A 136 7.04 -7.24 4.43
C GLU A 136 6.25 -8.39 5.04
N VAL A 137 6.90 -9.54 5.22
CA VAL A 137 6.32 -10.76 5.77
C VAL A 137 6.73 -10.99 7.22
N GLY A 138 7.81 -10.35 7.66
CA GLY A 138 8.29 -10.36 9.04
C GLY A 138 8.55 -11.76 9.59
N GLU A 139 8.22 -11.97 10.87
CA GLU A 139 8.47 -13.22 11.58
C GLU A 139 7.34 -14.26 11.45
N ASN A 140 6.36 -14.00 10.55
CA ASN A 140 5.26 -14.95 10.35
C ASN A 140 5.75 -16.32 9.92
N THR A 141 5.04 -17.36 10.34
CA THR A 141 5.38 -18.79 10.08
C THR A 141 4.51 -19.41 9.00
N TRP A 142 3.43 -18.74 8.61
CA TRP A 142 2.56 -19.17 7.54
C TRP A 142 1.93 -17.99 6.80
N TRP A 143 2.26 -17.86 5.51
CA TRP A 143 1.74 -16.80 4.65
C TRP A 143 1.89 -17.15 3.16
N HIS A 144 1.03 -16.55 2.33
CA HIS A 144 1.14 -16.56 0.86
C HIS A 144 1.18 -15.14 0.32
N VAL A 145 2.01 -14.91 -0.70
CA VAL A 145 2.16 -13.63 -1.40
C VAL A 145 2.26 -13.89 -2.90
N GLY A 146 1.37 -13.28 -3.68
CA GLY A 146 1.37 -13.46 -5.13
C GLY A 146 0.25 -12.72 -5.83
N VAL A 147 -0.37 -13.38 -6.81
CA VAL A 147 -1.49 -12.86 -7.60
C VAL A 147 -2.59 -13.92 -7.77
N MET A 148 -3.79 -13.46 -8.06
CA MET A 148 -4.98 -14.27 -8.25
C MET A 148 -5.85 -13.68 -9.35
N GLU A 149 -6.46 -14.50 -10.20
CA GLU A 149 -7.40 -14.05 -11.24
C GLU A 149 -8.74 -13.59 -10.66
N GLU A 150 -9.42 -12.69 -11.38
CA GLU A 150 -10.70 -12.09 -10.97
C GLU A 150 -11.82 -13.13 -10.82
N SER A 151 -11.86 -14.10 -11.73
CA SER A 151 -12.93 -15.12 -11.81
C SER A 151 -12.90 -16.12 -10.67
N LEU A 152 -11.84 -16.15 -9.85
CA LEU A 152 -11.71 -17.12 -8.77
C LEU A 152 -12.88 -17.05 -7.79
N GLN A 153 -13.49 -18.21 -7.55
CA GLN A 153 -14.56 -18.34 -6.56
C GLN A 153 -14.01 -18.22 -5.14
N ARG A 154 -14.45 -17.21 -4.39
CA ARG A 154 -13.99 -16.86 -3.04
C ARG A 154 -14.84 -17.44 -1.93
N LYS A 155 -15.92 -18.16 -2.31
CA LYS A 155 -16.90 -18.77 -1.41
C LYS A 155 -16.76 -20.29 -1.38
N GLY A 156 -16.85 -20.86 -0.18
CA GLY A 156 -16.80 -22.30 0.05
C GLY A 156 -15.39 -22.83 0.35
N TYR A 157 -15.35 -24.05 0.85
CA TYR A 157 -14.14 -24.72 1.33
C TYR A 157 -13.16 -25.10 0.21
N TYR A 158 -13.65 -25.21 -1.03
CA TYR A 158 -12.81 -25.54 -2.17
C TYR A 158 -12.21 -24.28 -2.77
N PHE A 159 -11.13 -23.82 -2.21
CA PHE A 159 -10.25 -22.88 -2.87
C PHE A 159 -9.66 -23.60 -4.09
N SER A 160 -10.00 -23.12 -5.28
CA SER A 160 -9.39 -23.63 -6.50
C SER A 160 -7.96 -23.09 -6.54
N GLU A 161 -6.98 -23.92 -6.18
CA GLU A 161 -5.55 -23.59 -6.36
C GLU A 161 -5.19 -23.34 -7.83
N ILE A 162 -6.17 -23.52 -8.74
CA ILE A 162 -5.98 -23.55 -10.20
C ILE A 162 -5.79 -22.14 -10.78
N GLU A 163 -6.18 -21.05 -10.07
CA GLU A 163 -6.21 -19.69 -10.60
C GLU A 163 -5.43 -18.70 -9.72
N SER A 164 -4.46 -19.21 -8.98
CA SER A 164 -3.61 -18.40 -8.11
C SER A 164 -2.14 -18.80 -8.21
N TRP A 165 -1.26 -17.81 -8.25
CA TRP A 165 0.19 -17.96 -8.37
C TRP A 165 0.87 -17.20 -7.25
N TYR A 166 1.56 -17.92 -6.35
CA TYR A 166 2.13 -17.29 -5.17
C TYR A 166 3.38 -18.03 -4.67
N VAL A 167 4.16 -17.33 -3.88
CA VAL A 167 5.12 -17.93 -2.96
C VAL A 167 4.41 -18.13 -1.63
N GLU A 168 4.55 -19.32 -1.05
CA GLU A 168 4.14 -19.66 0.30
C GLU A 168 5.35 -19.88 1.19
N TYR A 169 5.18 -19.60 2.46
CA TYR A 169 6.06 -20.03 3.53
C TYR A 169 5.23 -20.74 4.58
N GLU A 170 5.56 -21.98 4.85
CA GLU A 170 4.91 -22.81 5.86
C GLU A 170 5.96 -23.67 6.56
N ASP A 171 5.97 -23.64 7.89
CA ASP A 171 6.81 -24.48 8.75
C ASP A 171 8.31 -24.53 8.38
N GLY A 172 8.86 -23.44 7.91
CA GLY A 172 10.27 -23.33 7.56
C GLY A 172 10.59 -23.62 6.09
N GLU A 173 9.61 -24.01 5.30
CA GLU A 173 9.77 -24.27 3.87
C GLU A 173 9.16 -23.17 3.00
N TYR A 174 9.83 -22.83 1.91
CA TYR A 174 9.32 -21.95 0.87
C TYR A 174 8.92 -22.76 -0.34
N ARG A 175 7.73 -22.52 -0.85
CA ARG A 175 7.22 -23.17 -2.06
C ARG A 175 6.64 -22.13 -3.01
N VAL A 176 6.60 -22.48 -4.29
CA VAL A 176 5.91 -21.70 -5.31
C VAL A 176 4.76 -22.52 -5.85
N GLN A 177 3.57 -21.95 -5.79
CA GLN A 177 2.39 -22.48 -6.44
C GLN A 177 2.23 -21.90 -7.84
N SER A 178 2.12 -22.79 -8.84
CA SER A 178 2.01 -22.43 -10.27
C SER A 178 1.12 -23.43 -11.00
N PRO A 179 -0.21 -23.30 -10.86
CA PRO A 179 -1.13 -24.21 -11.53
C PRO A 179 -0.93 -24.24 -13.07
N PRO A 180 -1.14 -25.38 -13.73
CA PRO A 180 -1.60 -26.67 -13.20
C PRO A 180 -0.47 -27.56 -12.64
N GLN A 181 0.76 -27.06 -12.55
CA GLN A 181 1.90 -27.83 -12.03
C GLN A 181 1.80 -27.96 -10.51
N PRO A 182 2.37 -29.03 -9.93
CA PRO A 182 2.49 -29.14 -8.48
C PRO A 182 3.41 -28.06 -7.92
N SER A 183 3.23 -27.72 -6.64
CA SER A 183 4.08 -26.72 -5.97
C SER A 183 5.56 -27.12 -6.02
N THR A 184 6.42 -26.12 -6.18
CA THR A 184 7.87 -26.27 -6.30
C THR A 184 8.56 -25.77 -5.04
N LEU A 185 9.38 -26.61 -4.39
CA LEU A 185 10.19 -26.22 -3.23
C LEU A 185 11.29 -25.24 -3.66
N LEU A 186 11.41 -24.13 -2.94
CA LEU A 186 12.48 -23.16 -3.12
C LEU A 186 13.59 -23.37 -2.09
N THR A 187 14.83 -23.32 -2.55
CA THR A 187 15.99 -23.29 -1.67
C THR A 187 16.34 -21.85 -1.29
N VAL A 188 15.95 -21.43 -0.08
CA VAL A 188 16.22 -20.12 0.48
C VAL A 188 17.27 -20.25 1.58
N LYS A 189 18.34 -19.45 1.52
CA LYS A 189 19.49 -19.58 2.44
C LYS A 189 19.21 -19.02 3.83
N GLN A 190 18.32 -18.04 3.93
CA GLN A 190 17.94 -17.36 5.18
C GLN A 190 16.46 -17.00 5.15
N LYS A 191 15.85 -16.89 6.32
CA LYS A 191 14.45 -16.48 6.43
C LYS A 191 14.26 -15.10 5.81
N LEU A 192 13.33 -15.02 4.87
CA LEU A 192 13.00 -13.76 4.19
C LEU A 192 12.16 -12.88 5.11
N GLN A 193 12.48 -11.61 5.14
CA GLN A 193 11.71 -10.58 5.84
C GLN A 193 10.77 -9.87 4.89
N LYS A 194 11.09 -9.88 3.60
CA LYS A 194 10.33 -9.23 2.53
C LYS A 194 10.32 -10.08 1.27
N ILE A 195 9.27 -9.92 0.50
CA ILE A 195 9.13 -10.50 -0.84
C ILE A 195 8.81 -9.39 -1.82
N ARG A 196 9.57 -9.29 -2.90
CA ARG A 196 9.20 -8.49 -4.07
C ARG A 196 8.49 -9.35 -5.07
N VAL A 197 7.33 -8.88 -5.51
CA VAL A 197 6.56 -9.46 -6.62
C VAL A 197 6.69 -8.55 -7.83
N GLN A 198 7.04 -9.12 -8.96
CA GLN A 198 7.09 -8.43 -10.25
C GLN A 198 6.24 -9.18 -11.26
N LEU A 199 5.19 -8.54 -11.75
CA LEU A 199 4.30 -9.04 -12.78
C LEU A 199 4.62 -8.34 -14.10
N ASP A 200 4.93 -9.11 -15.14
CA ASP A 200 4.90 -8.67 -16.54
C ASP A 200 3.72 -9.38 -17.20
N TRP A 201 2.57 -8.73 -17.18
CA TRP A 201 1.31 -9.33 -17.63
C TRP A 201 1.37 -9.66 -19.12
N ASP A 202 1.93 -8.76 -19.94
CA ASP A 202 1.98 -8.89 -21.40
C ASP A 202 2.86 -10.06 -21.86
N ARG A 203 3.93 -10.35 -21.10
CA ARG A 203 4.82 -11.49 -21.38
C ARG A 203 4.47 -12.73 -20.57
N GLY A 204 3.53 -12.62 -19.63
CA GLY A 204 3.12 -13.71 -18.78
C GLY A 204 4.20 -14.16 -17.78
N PHE A 205 5.01 -13.23 -17.26
CA PHE A 205 6.01 -13.53 -16.24
C PHE A 205 5.58 -13.00 -14.87
N LEU A 206 5.61 -13.88 -13.88
CA LEU A 206 5.47 -13.51 -12.48
C LEU A 206 6.75 -13.93 -11.76
N SER A 207 7.51 -12.95 -11.27
CA SER A 207 8.81 -13.16 -10.66
C SER A 207 8.81 -12.75 -9.20
N PHE A 208 9.54 -13.50 -8.39
CA PHE A 208 9.70 -13.27 -6.96
C PHE A 208 11.17 -13.04 -6.64
N PHE A 209 11.44 -12.06 -5.75
CA PHE A 209 12.80 -11.70 -5.34
C PHE A 209 12.85 -11.48 -3.83
N ASP A 210 14.03 -11.67 -3.25
CA ASP A 210 14.41 -11.08 -1.97
C ASP A 210 14.89 -9.63 -2.24
N PRO A 211 14.13 -8.59 -1.86
CA PRO A 211 14.50 -7.21 -2.16
C PRO A 211 15.69 -6.71 -1.33
N ASP A 212 15.96 -7.33 -0.16
CA ASP A 212 17.06 -6.92 0.72
C ASP A 212 18.44 -7.23 0.11
N ASN A 213 18.53 -8.34 -0.64
CA ASN A 213 19.75 -8.77 -1.32
C ASN A 213 19.64 -8.69 -2.85
N ASN A 214 18.49 -8.23 -3.36
CA ASN A 214 18.14 -8.26 -4.78
C ASN A 214 18.34 -9.67 -5.42
N THR A 215 18.04 -10.72 -4.64
CA THR A 215 18.22 -12.10 -5.08
C THR A 215 16.95 -12.59 -5.77
N HIS A 216 17.08 -13.06 -6.99
CA HIS A 216 15.99 -13.73 -7.69
C HIS A 216 15.68 -15.08 -7.02
N LEU A 217 14.42 -15.29 -6.67
CA LEU A 217 13.94 -16.52 -6.04
C LEU A 217 13.35 -17.48 -7.08
N HIS A 218 12.38 -17.01 -7.85
CA HIS A 218 11.71 -17.79 -8.87
C HIS A 218 11.00 -16.92 -9.90
N THR A 219 10.78 -17.48 -11.10
CA THR A 219 9.91 -16.89 -12.12
C THR A 219 8.97 -17.95 -12.65
N LEU A 220 7.69 -17.65 -12.58
CA LEU A 220 6.61 -18.41 -13.21
C LEU A 220 6.35 -17.88 -14.61
N THR A 221 5.89 -18.76 -15.49
CA THR A 221 5.42 -18.37 -16.82
C THR A 221 3.98 -18.86 -16.99
N HIS A 222 3.08 -17.91 -17.25
CA HIS A 222 1.66 -18.19 -17.46
C HIS A 222 1.10 -17.18 -18.48
N ILE A 223 0.15 -17.59 -19.30
CA ILE A 223 -0.57 -16.70 -20.20
C ILE A 223 -1.81 -16.21 -19.46
N PHE A 224 -1.71 -15.03 -18.88
CA PHE A 224 -2.85 -14.40 -18.22
C PHE A 224 -3.89 -13.97 -19.25
N THR A 225 -5.14 -14.30 -19.03
CA THR A 225 -6.27 -13.95 -19.92
C THR A 225 -7.28 -13.04 -19.23
N GLU A 226 -7.20 -12.93 -17.90
CA GLU A 226 -8.09 -12.14 -17.07
C GLU A 226 -7.33 -11.09 -16.28
N ILE A 227 -8.05 -10.22 -15.59
CA ILE A 227 -7.49 -9.29 -14.61
C ILE A 227 -6.91 -10.11 -13.47
N VAL A 228 -5.68 -9.81 -13.07
CA VAL A 228 -5.04 -10.41 -11.89
C VAL A 228 -4.87 -9.37 -10.79
N PHE A 229 -5.16 -9.77 -9.57
CA PHE A 229 -5.07 -8.94 -8.38
C PHE A 229 -3.91 -9.40 -7.50
N PRO A 230 -3.12 -8.49 -6.90
CA PRO A 230 -2.21 -8.86 -5.83
C PRO A 230 -2.97 -9.54 -4.68
N TYR A 231 -2.40 -10.63 -4.21
CA TYR A 231 -3.01 -11.56 -3.27
C TYR A 231 -2.14 -11.74 -2.04
N LEU A 232 -2.74 -11.65 -0.86
CA LEU A 232 -2.11 -11.96 0.42
C LEU A 232 -2.97 -12.94 1.22
N ASN A 233 -2.29 -13.90 1.86
CA ASN A 233 -2.87 -14.79 2.86
C ASN A 233 -1.99 -14.81 4.10
N ILE A 234 -2.58 -14.85 5.29
CA ILE A 234 -1.86 -14.89 6.56
C ILE A 234 -2.50 -15.88 7.52
N GLY A 235 -1.81 -16.96 7.80
CA GLY A 235 -2.31 -18.02 8.69
C GLY A 235 -1.80 -17.98 10.12
N CYS A 236 -0.88 -17.06 10.45
CA CYS A 236 -0.41 -16.84 11.81
C CYS A 236 -0.37 -15.36 12.17
N GLY A 237 -0.57 -15.02 13.43
CA GLY A 237 -0.77 -13.64 13.90
C GLY A 237 0.45 -12.99 14.57
N PHE A 238 1.70 -13.43 14.27
CA PHE A 238 2.88 -12.88 14.94
C PHE A 238 3.18 -11.44 14.55
N SER A 239 3.04 -11.10 13.27
CA SER A 239 3.20 -9.74 12.76
C SER A 239 2.26 -9.50 11.58
N PRO A 240 1.89 -8.25 11.27
CA PRO A 240 1.12 -7.97 10.06
C PRO A 240 1.96 -8.24 8.80
N LEU A 241 1.31 -8.69 7.71
CA LEU A 241 1.85 -8.50 6.37
C LEU A 241 1.66 -7.04 5.97
N ARG A 242 2.67 -6.43 5.37
CA ARG A 242 2.62 -5.02 5.00
C ARG A 242 3.11 -4.78 3.58
N ILE A 243 2.32 -4.09 2.78
CA ILE A 243 2.74 -3.58 1.48
C ILE A 243 3.62 -2.36 1.72
N LEU A 244 4.81 -2.37 1.15
CA LEU A 244 5.79 -1.31 1.38
C LEU A 244 5.66 -0.21 0.33
N PRO A 245 5.86 1.07 0.72
CA PRO A 245 5.91 2.15 -0.24
C PRO A 245 7.14 2.03 -1.14
N VAL A 246 6.98 2.42 -2.40
CA VAL A 246 8.11 2.53 -3.33
C VAL A 246 8.65 3.95 -3.36
N ASN A 247 9.97 4.09 -3.38
CA ASN A 247 10.62 5.37 -3.68
C ASN A 247 10.53 5.61 -5.18
N THR A 248 9.58 6.44 -5.59
CA THR A 248 9.46 6.86 -6.99
C THR A 248 10.58 7.83 -7.35
N SER A 249 11.73 7.30 -7.78
CA SER A 249 12.69 8.11 -8.54
C SER A 249 12.15 8.27 -9.97
N VAL A 250 11.41 9.34 -10.21
CA VAL A 250 10.92 9.66 -11.56
C VAL A 250 12.10 10.19 -12.36
N THR A 251 12.64 9.36 -13.25
CA THR A 251 13.60 9.80 -14.27
C THR A 251 12.81 10.52 -15.37
N VAL A 252 12.80 11.86 -15.34
CA VAL A 252 12.23 12.65 -16.43
C VAL A 252 13.19 12.56 -17.62
N GLN A 253 12.86 11.77 -18.63
CA GLN A 253 13.54 11.82 -19.91
C GLN A 253 13.10 13.08 -20.66
N HIS A 254 13.94 14.11 -20.67
CA HIS A 254 13.78 15.25 -21.55
C HIS A 254 14.12 14.86 -22.99
N ASN A 255 13.13 14.51 -23.77
CA ASN A 255 13.27 14.44 -25.23
C ASN A 255 13.34 15.86 -25.79
N TYR A 256 14.54 16.41 -25.92
CA TYR A 256 14.77 17.59 -26.73
C TYR A 256 14.59 17.25 -28.20
N VAL A 257 13.45 17.59 -28.77
CA VAL A 257 13.30 17.63 -30.23
C VAL A 257 14.12 18.83 -30.72
N ARG A 258 15.30 18.59 -31.26
CA ARG A 258 16.04 19.59 -32.02
C ARG A 258 15.31 19.81 -33.35
N THR A 259 14.54 20.89 -33.44
CA THR A 259 14.13 21.43 -34.73
C THR A 259 15.36 22.04 -35.40
N GLN A 260 15.91 21.35 -36.39
CA GLN A 260 16.85 21.96 -37.34
C GLN A 260 16.04 22.90 -38.23
N LYS A 261 16.47 24.17 -38.31
CA LYS A 261 16.08 25.11 -39.35
C LYS A 261 16.97 24.90 -40.56
#